data_fd7f944860945ee11c5b4bf7c09ce611
#
_entry.id   fd7f944860945ee11c5b4bf7c09ce611
#
_cell.length_a   1.000
_cell.length_b   1.000
_cell.length_c   1.000
_cell.angle_alpha   90.00
_cell.angle_beta   90.00
_cell.angle_gamma   90.00
#
_symmetry.space_group_name_H-M   'P 1'
#
loop_
_entity.id
_entity.type
_entity.pdbx_description
1 polymer ?
#
loop_
_entity_poly.entity_id
_entity_poly.type
_entity_poly.pdbx_seq_one_letter_code
_entity_poly.pdbx_strand_id
1 'polypeptide(L)'
;FTKDRIHIAADGIQAEINHSLSNFKDIKIYFGGSKHPRFFSTDVPPMTIRNIELADIQGKLLYKWELAAHDKDVTYDSVRNKQAFVRNGVWEIDKHTKWAALASLNVHHINPQVAYDDVSGRFFIAGGGQLFVYDVKANRVDSIAYKGHPYIGASSQIIFDAKRNRLLSYTPDFNDLNVYEFDRKCWTLETPVMIDTRQHHNRIINQKRDELIVFGGYGNHRYNSQLSRINLSDPQGWSISSLDSCLFPRYLSAMGAENEDYLLIMGGYGNQSGKQEESPGNFYDLYRLNLKTGKCAKLWEFVNDRQHFTFGNSMIVDTPSNSVYALTYNNDRYNTFVYLSRFDIQTRQPVQEVMSDSIVYNFLDIHSYCDMFLHRETSSIYAVVLQEKEPGISKVEFYKLAFPPLSKEGILPHQTGGMKPVILISGILAGLLCLIGGSIWLLHSKRKRKVNVSVGPVATEEVKDRLVEEEPTEQKVSSVLLLGGFQIFDKQGGNITGDFTPTLKQLFLFLLLNTIKNGKGTTSQCLDETFWFDMSKSSASNNRNVNIRKLRLIIEKIGDINIANKNGYW
;
A
#
# COMPACT_ATOMS: atom_id res chain seq x y z
N PHE A 1 -36.18 29.72 -3.91
CA PHE A 1 -37.44 29.45 -4.64
C PHE A 1 -38.61 30.06 -3.89
N THR A 2 -39.36 30.94 -4.55
CA THR A 2 -40.68 31.37 -4.10
C THR A 2 -41.75 30.75 -5.00
N LYS A 3 -43.06 30.99 -4.72
CA LYS A 3 -44.12 30.46 -5.60
C LYS A 3 -43.97 30.91 -7.05
N ASP A 4 -43.38 32.05 -7.29
CA ASP A 4 -43.33 32.69 -8.61
C ASP A 4 -41.91 33.07 -9.06
N ARG A 5 -40.85 32.78 -8.26
CA ARG A 5 -39.48 33.20 -8.58
C ARG A 5 -38.44 32.21 -8.14
N ILE A 6 -37.38 32.10 -8.93
CA ILE A 6 -36.18 31.36 -8.63
C ILE A 6 -35.03 32.32 -8.55
N HIS A 7 -34.37 32.41 -7.39
CA HIS A 7 -33.11 33.14 -7.24
C HIS A 7 -31.95 32.15 -7.37
N ILE A 8 -30.98 32.50 -8.17
CA ILE A 8 -29.74 31.77 -8.35
C ILE A 8 -28.60 32.70 -8.00
N ALA A 9 -27.72 32.26 -7.11
CA ALA A 9 -26.48 32.96 -6.78
C ALA A 9 -25.30 32.01 -6.92
N ALA A 10 -24.26 32.43 -7.63
CA ALA A 10 -23.02 31.68 -7.79
C ALA A 10 -21.86 32.69 -7.92
N ASP A 11 -20.79 32.52 -7.13
CA ASP A 11 -19.58 33.35 -7.17
C ASP A 11 -19.84 34.88 -7.18
N GLY A 12 -20.84 35.32 -6.39
CA GLY A 12 -21.23 36.72 -6.31
C GLY A 12 -22.14 37.22 -7.45
N ILE A 13 -22.42 36.40 -8.44
CA ILE A 13 -23.37 36.66 -9.51
C ILE A 13 -24.76 36.22 -9.07
N GLN A 14 -25.75 37.08 -9.22
CA GLN A 14 -27.14 36.75 -8.89
C GLN A 14 -28.02 36.85 -10.14
N ALA A 15 -28.92 35.90 -10.28
CA ALA A 15 -29.93 35.89 -11.34
C ALA A 15 -31.30 35.58 -10.74
N GLU A 16 -32.34 36.20 -11.28
CA GLU A 16 -33.72 36.00 -10.90
C GLU A 16 -34.53 35.53 -12.12
N ILE A 17 -35.25 34.42 -11.98
CA ILE A 17 -36.11 33.88 -13.00
C ILE A 17 -37.54 33.90 -12.48
N ASN A 18 -38.41 34.64 -13.17
CA ASN A 18 -39.84 34.69 -12.88
C ASN A 18 -40.52 33.45 -13.49
N HIS A 19 -40.91 32.50 -12.66
CA HIS A 19 -41.62 31.31 -13.11
C HIS A 19 -42.45 30.75 -11.97
N SER A 20 -43.73 30.48 -12.24
CA SER A 20 -44.62 29.88 -11.24
C SER A 20 -44.27 28.42 -10.98
N LEU A 21 -43.98 28.11 -9.74
CA LEU A 21 -43.63 26.76 -9.25
C LEU A 21 -44.78 26.06 -8.53
N SER A 22 -45.97 26.70 -8.49
CA SER A 22 -47.11 26.22 -7.71
C SER A 22 -47.64 24.83 -8.07
N ASN A 23 -47.35 24.35 -9.29
CA ASN A 23 -47.85 23.07 -9.82
C ASN A 23 -46.76 21.97 -9.92
N PHE A 24 -45.55 22.21 -9.45
CA PHE A 24 -44.48 21.22 -9.53
C PHE A 24 -44.47 20.33 -8.28
N LYS A 25 -44.50 19.00 -8.49
CA LYS A 25 -44.32 17.99 -7.44
C LYS A 25 -42.85 17.65 -7.19
N ASP A 26 -42.04 17.68 -8.26
CA ASP A 26 -40.62 17.32 -8.23
C ASP A 26 -39.78 18.33 -9.02
N ILE A 27 -38.65 18.71 -8.47
CA ILE A 27 -37.67 19.57 -9.13
C ILE A 27 -36.40 18.74 -9.36
N LYS A 28 -35.87 18.78 -10.60
CA LYS A 28 -34.56 18.24 -10.95
C LYS A 28 -33.66 19.38 -11.39
N ILE A 29 -32.48 19.45 -10.77
CA ILE A 29 -31.47 20.45 -11.09
C ILE A 29 -30.33 19.74 -11.83
N TYR A 30 -29.92 20.28 -12.97
CA TYR A 30 -28.83 19.77 -13.79
C TYR A 30 -27.74 20.84 -13.89
N PHE A 31 -26.51 20.44 -13.67
CA PHE A 31 -25.32 21.22 -13.93
C PHE A 31 -24.59 20.61 -15.13
N GLY A 32 -24.54 21.31 -16.26
CA GLY A 32 -23.98 20.81 -17.51
C GLY A 32 -24.97 20.00 -18.37
N GLY A 33 -24.52 18.86 -18.92
CA GLY A 33 -25.32 18.07 -19.85
C GLY A 33 -26.59 17.49 -19.25
N SER A 34 -27.66 17.38 -20.05
CA SER A 34 -28.94 16.77 -19.67
C SER A 34 -29.46 15.85 -20.76
N LYS A 35 -29.88 14.63 -20.37
CA LYS A 35 -30.61 13.68 -21.25
C LYS A 35 -32.12 13.75 -21.06
N HIS A 36 -32.62 14.82 -20.43
CA HIS A 36 -34.05 14.96 -20.24
C HIS A 36 -34.78 15.18 -21.59
N PRO A 37 -35.88 14.48 -21.90
CA PRO A 37 -36.55 14.55 -23.23
C PRO A 37 -36.94 15.97 -23.65
N ARG A 38 -37.32 16.80 -22.70
CA ARG A 38 -37.71 18.21 -22.96
C ARG A 38 -36.55 19.20 -22.89
N PHE A 39 -35.37 18.78 -22.40
CA PHE A 39 -34.21 19.62 -22.28
C PHE A 39 -32.97 18.74 -22.47
N PHE A 40 -32.62 18.52 -23.72
CA PHE A 40 -31.40 17.77 -24.07
C PHE A 40 -30.25 18.73 -24.29
N SER A 41 -29.17 18.50 -23.63
CA SER A 41 -27.92 19.21 -23.85
C SER A 41 -26.73 18.29 -23.66
N THR A 42 -25.79 18.30 -24.59
CA THR A 42 -24.49 17.62 -24.48
C THR A 42 -23.38 18.59 -24.08
N ASP A 43 -23.71 19.87 -24.02
CA ASP A 43 -22.76 20.94 -23.73
C ASP A 43 -22.52 21.04 -22.22
N VAL A 44 -21.29 20.82 -21.82
CA VAL A 44 -20.86 20.93 -20.42
C VAL A 44 -19.75 21.96 -20.36
N PRO A 45 -20.01 23.15 -19.83
CA PRO A 45 -18.97 24.16 -19.65
C PRO A 45 -17.88 23.64 -18.69
N PRO A 46 -16.63 24.03 -18.86
CA PRO A 46 -15.58 23.75 -17.88
C PRO A 46 -15.91 24.43 -16.55
N MET A 47 -16.29 23.64 -15.53
CA MET A 47 -16.69 24.14 -14.23
C MET A 47 -16.26 23.18 -13.12
N THR A 48 -15.95 23.75 -11.95
CA THR A 48 -15.82 23.02 -10.69
C THR A 48 -16.96 23.41 -9.78
N ILE A 49 -17.66 22.43 -9.21
CA ILE A 49 -18.83 22.64 -8.37
C ILE A 49 -18.54 22.11 -6.97
N ARG A 50 -18.93 22.87 -5.96
CA ARG A 50 -18.93 22.48 -4.55
C ARG A 50 -20.03 23.19 -3.78
N ASN A 51 -20.43 22.65 -2.62
CA ASN A 51 -21.36 23.29 -1.69
C ASN A 51 -22.67 23.74 -2.35
N ILE A 52 -23.40 22.79 -2.97
CA ILE A 52 -24.74 23.08 -3.51
C ILE A 52 -25.71 23.14 -2.32
N GLU A 53 -26.32 24.28 -2.10
CA GLU A 53 -27.28 24.48 -1.02
C GLU A 53 -28.66 24.87 -1.57
N LEU A 54 -29.69 24.28 -1.00
CA LEU A 54 -31.08 24.66 -1.22
C LEU A 54 -31.70 25.07 0.12
N ALA A 55 -32.21 26.30 0.18
CA ALA A 55 -32.88 26.82 1.35
C ALA A 55 -34.31 27.23 1.00
N ASP A 56 -35.18 27.33 2.02
CA ASP A 56 -36.49 27.93 1.87
C ASP A 56 -36.41 29.49 1.89
N ILE A 57 -37.57 30.13 1.71
CA ILE A 57 -37.66 31.60 1.66
C ILE A 57 -37.30 32.28 2.98
N GLN A 58 -37.23 31.54 4.06
CA GLN A 58 -36.82 32.04 5.37
C GLN A 58 -35.32 31.84 5.62
N GLY A 59 -34.59 31.28 4.61
CA GLY A 59 -33.17 30.98 4.72
C GLY A 59 -32.86 29.69 5.46
N LYS A 60 -33.87 28.88 5.80
CA LYS A 60 -33.66 27.58 6.40
C LYS A 60 -33.13 26.60 5.38
N LEU A 61 -31.98 26.00 5.65
CA LEU A 61 -31.32 25.01 4.79
C LEU A 61 -32.20 23.75 4.67
N LEU A 62 -32.56 23.38 3.45
CA LEU A 62 -33.36 22.19 3.13
C LEU A 62 -32.47 21.04 2.67
N TYR A 63 -31.45 21.32 1.87
CA TYR A 63 -30.46 20.35 1.35
C TYR A 63 -29.10 21.02 1.22
N LYS A 64 -28.04 20.26 1.46
CA LYS A 64 -26.67 20.68 1.26
C LYS A 64 -25.81 19.53 0.74
N TRP A 65 -25.40 19.59 -0.53
CA TRP A 65 -24.41 18.69 -1.11
C TRP A 65 -23.05 19.37 -1.08
N GLU A 66 -22.18 18.94 -0.16
CA GLU A 66 -20.84 19.51 -0.04
C GLU A 66 -19.95 19.13 -1.20
N LEU A 67 -20.20 17.97 -1.84
CA LEU A 67 -19.42 17.38 -2.92
C LEU A 67 -17.96 17.10 -2.51
N ALA A 68 -17.71 16.97 -1.20
CA ALA A 68 -16.41 16.68 -0.62
C ALA A 68 -16.13 15.18 -0.49
N ALA A 69 -17.17 14.34 -0.54
CA ALA A 69 -17.08 12.89 -0.43
C ALA A 69 -18.05 12.22 -1.41
N HIS A 70 -17.71 11.02 -1.89
CA HIS A 70 -18.52 10.32 -2.88
C HIS A 70 -18.35 8.79 -2.82
N ASP A 71 -19.34 8.07 -3.35
CA ASP A 71 -19.24 6.66 -3.70
C ASP A 71 -19.41 6.55 -5.21
N LYS A 72 -18.28 6.41 -5.93
CA LYS A 72 -18.23 6.43 -7.41
C LYS A 72 -18.91 7.70 -7.99
N ASP A 73 -20.07 7.54 -8.58
CA ASP A 73 -20.83 8.62 -9.25
C ASP A 73 -21.91 9.21 -8.34
N VAL A 74 -21.92 8.90 -7.04
CA VAL A 74 -22.97 9.31 -6.11
C VAL A 74 -22.40 10.05 -4.93
N THR A 75 -23.07 11.14 -4.54
CA THR A 75 -22.85 11.84 -3.28
C THR A 75 -24.18 12.09 -2.59
N TYR A 76 -24.15 12.46 -1.31
CA TYR A 76 -25.34 12.64 -0.50
C TYR A 76 -25.35 14.02 0.15
N ASP A 77 -26.54 14.62 0.27
CA ASP A 77 -26.68 15.83 1.07
C ASP A 77 -26.59 15.53 2.55
N SER A 78 -25.97 16.47 3.31
CA SER A 78 -25.73 16.34 4.74
C SER A 78 -26.97 16.61 5.63
N VAL A 79 -28.08 17.11 5.07
CA VAL A 79 -29.28 17.47 5.82
C VAL A 79 -30.34 16.36 5.81
N ARG A 80 -30.59 15.76 4.66
CA ARG A 80 -31.66 14.74 4.46
C ARG A 80 -31.20 13.49 3.77
N ASN A 81 -29.90 13.32 3.58
CA ASN A 81 -29.30 12.16 2.92
C ASN A 81 -29.84 11.92 1.49
N LYS A 82 -30.17 12.98 0.76
CA LYS A 82 -30.67 12.88 -0.62
C LYS A 82 -29.52 12.71 -1.58
N GLN A 83 -29.65 11.76 -2.50
CA GLN A 83 -28.64 11.46 -3.51
C GLN A 83 -28.52 12.57 -4.56
N ALA A 84 -27.28 12.85 -4.97
CA ALA A 84 -26.96 13.55 -6.21
C ALA A 84 -26.06 12.65 -7.07
N PHE A 85 -26.26 12.67 -8.37
CA PHE A 85 -25.53 11.86 -9.33
C PHE A 85 -24.58 12.74 -10.14
N VAL A 86 -23.32 12.35 -10.21
CA VAL A 86 -22.27 13.00 -11.00
C VAL A 86 -21.84 12.05 -12.11
N ARG A 87 -22.10 12.41 -13.36
CA ARG A 87 -21.70 11.60 -14.51
C ARG A 87 -20.48 12.21 -15.18
N ASN A 88 -19.47 11.36 -15.43
CA ASN A 88 -18.21 11.77 -16.03
C ASN A 88 -17.51 12.92 -15.28
N GLY A 89 -17.75 13.02 -13.95
CA GLY A 89 -17.11 13.99 -13.09
C GLY A 89 -15.71 13.55 -12.69
N VAL A 90 -14.84 14.52 -12.46
CA VAL A 90 -13.54 14.31 -11.81
C VAL A 90 -13.67 14.81 -10.38
N TRP A 91 -13.49 13.92 -9.41
CA TRP A 91 -13.52 14.27 -8.00
C TRP A 91 -12.17 14.79 -7.54
N GLU A 92 -12.12 16.05 -7.11
CA GLU A 92 -10.87 16.64 -6.61
C GLU A 92 -10.28 15.88 -5.41
N ILE A 93 -11.13 15.32 -4.56
CA ILE A 93 -10.73 14.53 -3.39
C ILE A 93 -9.94 13.26 -3.79
N ASP A 94 -10.18 12.72 -4.98
CA ASP A 94 -9.47 11.53 -5.48
C ASP A 94 -7.96 11.78 -5.62
N LYS A 95 -7.55 13.03 -5.81
CA LYS A 95 -6.12 13.40 -5.86
C LYS A 95 -5.37 13.07 -4.56
N HIS A 96 -6.09 12.94 -3.44
CA HIS A 96 -5.54 12.58 -2.13
C HIS A 96 -5.48 11.08 -1.85
N THR A 97 -6.01 10.24 -2.76
CA THR A 97 -6.11 8.78 -2.59
C THR A 97 -5.65 7.99 -3.81
N LYS A 98 -5.51 8.65 -4.96
CA LYS A 98 -5.16 7.99 -6.23
C LYS A 98 -3.91 8.62 -6.83
N TRP A 99 -2.97 7.76 -7.18
CA TRP A 99 -1.77 8.17 -7.89
C TRP A 99 -2.09 8.65 -9.31
N ALA A 100 -1.76 9.86 -9.60
CA ALA A 100 -1.76 10.36 -10.97
C ALA A 100 -0.43 10.03 -11.64
N ALA A 101 -0.44 9.20 -12.68
CA ALA A 101 0.75 8.93 -13.48
C ALA A 101 1.18 10.21 -14.22
N LEU A 102 2.47 10.48 -14.15
CA LEU A 102 3.13 11.61 -14.83
C LEU A 102 3.97 11.12 -16.01
N ALA A 103 5.21 11.60 -16.14
CA ALA A 103 6.14 11.14 -17.16
C ALA A 103 6.64 9.72 -16.90
N SER A 104 7.09 9.07 -17.96
CA SER A 104 7.81 7.80 -17.93
C SER A 104 8.95 7.87 -18.94
N LEU A 105 10.13 7.38 -18.57
CA LEU A 105 11.29 7.35 -19.46
C LEU A 105 12.02 6.01 -19.40
N ASN A 106 12.61 5.62 -20.54
CA ASN A 106 13.49 4.47 -20.61
C ASN A 106 14.93 4.96 -20.58
N VAL A 107 15.72 4.44 -19.65
CA VAL A 107 17.14 4.77 -19.50
C VAL A 107 17.97 3.56 -19.88
N HIS A 108 18.91 3.73 -20.80
CA HIS A 108 19.82 2.66 -21.22
C HIS A 108 20.89 2.42 -20.15
N HIS A 109 20.45 1.95 -19.00
CA HIS A 109 21.26 1.58 -17.85
C HIS A 109 20.44 0.67 -16.93
N ILE A 110 21.07 -0.33 -16.32
CA ILE A 110 20.39 -1.30 -15.47
C ILE A 110 19.96 -0.71 -14.12
N ASN A 111 20.74 0.20 -13.55
CA ASN A 111 20.49 0.85 -12.27
C ASN A 111 20.70 2.36 -12.38
N PRO A 112 19.88 3.11 -13.15
CA PRO A 112 19.97 4.55 -13.16
C PRO A 112 19.63 5.11 -11.78
N GLN A 113 20.27 6.22 -11.41
CA GLN A 113 20.10 6.83 -10.10
C GLN A 113 19.21 8.05 -10.20
N VAL A 114 18.42 8.30 -9.13
CA VAL A 114 17.42 9.38 -9.10
C VAL A 114 17.69 10.32 -7.92
N ALA A 115 17.65 11.62 -8.19
CA ALA A 115 17.64 12.68 -7.19
C ALA A 115 16.45 13.62 -7.44
N TYR A 116 16.05 14.36 -6.41
CA TYR A 116 14.95 15.31 -6.47
C TYR A 116 15.37 16.64 -5.86
N ASP A 117 15.04 17.74 -6.55
CA ASP A 117 15.14 19.10 -6.06
C ASP A 117 13.74 19.54 -5.60
N ASP A 118 13.55 19.62 -4.30
CA ASP A 118 12.28 19.97 -3.65
C ASP A 118 11.92 21.47 -3.75
N VAL A 119 12.88 22.32 -4.15
CA VAL A 119 12.67 23.74 -4.36
C VAL A 119 12.13 24.02 -5.76
N SER A 120 12.77 23.46 -6.80
CA SER A 120 12.33 23.69 -8.18
C SER A 120 11.28 22.70 -8.69
N GLY A 121 11.12 21.55 -8.03
CA GLY A 121 10.23 20.46 -8.47
C GLY A 121 10.81 19.69 -9.64
N ARG A 122 12.14 19.47 -9.68
CA ARG A 122 12.83 18.75 -10.76
C ARG A 122 13.40 17.43 -10.28
N PHE A 123 13.23 16.41 -11.10
CA PHE A 123 13.94 15.13 -10.94
C PHE A 123 15.16 15.10 -11.86
N PHE A 124 16.23 14.54 -11.34
CA PHE A 124 17.47 14.26 -12.05
C PHE A 124 17.68 12.76 -12.11
N ILE A 125 17.88 12.21 -13.30
CA ILE A 125 18.09 10.78 -13.50
C ILE A 125 19.41 10.60 -14.24
N ALA A 126 20.39 9.96 -13.59
CA ALA A 126 21.71 9.70 -14.16
C ALA A 126 21.84 8.23 -14.57
N GLY A 127 22.26 7.98 -15.80
CA GLY A 127 22.51 6.65 -16.32
C GLY A 127 22.89 6.67 -17.80
N GLY A 128 23.69 5.71 -18.23
CA GLY A 128 24.06 5.58 -19.65
C GLY A 128 24.80 6.79 -20.26
N GLY A 129 25.57 7.53 -19.45
CA GLY A 129 26.30 8.72 -19.92
C GLY A 129 25.40 9.95 -20.10
N GLN A 130 24.16 9.91 -19.65
CA GLN A 130 23.20 11.01 -19.76
C GLN A 130 22.59 11.37 -18.40
N LEU A 131 22.31 12.66 -18.23
CA LEU A 131 21.49 13.20 -17.17
C LEU A 131 20.15 13.63 -17.77
N PHE A 132 19.07 12.97 -17.37
CA PHE A 132 17.72 13.39 -17.70
C PHE A 132 17.22 14.33 -16.61
N VAL A 133 16.58 15.42 -17.00
CA VAL A 133 15.98 16.41 -16.11
C VAL A 133 14.49 16.44 -16.40
N TYR A 134 13.69 15.96 -15.47
CA TYR A 134 12.24 16.00 -15.56
C TYR A 134 11.70 17.17 -14.71
N ASP A 135 11.21 18.20 -15.38
CA ASP A 135 10.50 19.32 -14.76
C ASP A 135 9.03 18.95 -14.60
N VAL A 136 8.61 18.77 -13.35
CA VAL A 136 7.24 18.34 -13.04
C VAL A 136 6.21 19.42 -13.34
N LYS A 137 6.56 20.71 -13.15
CA LYS A 137 5.65 21.85 -13.42
C LYS A 137 5.39 22.00 -14.91
N ALA A 138 6.45 21.88 -15.74
CA ALA A 138 6.34 21.95 -17.18
C ALA A 138 5.93 20.63 -17.84
N ASN A 139 5.91 19.52 -17.08
CA ASN A 139 5.73 18.15 -17.54
C ASN A 139 6.63 17.82 -18.75
N ARG A 140 7.90 18.21 -18.67
CA ARG A 140 8.89 18.08 -19.75
C ARG A 140 10.14 17.37 -19.25
N VAL A 141 10.65 16.46 -20.06
CA VAL A 141 11.93 15.78 -19.86
C VAL A 141 12.94 16.34 -20.85
N ASP A 142 14.06 16.85 -20.35
CA ASP A 142 15.24 17.23 -21.13
C ASP A 142 16.36 16.21 -20.85
N SER A 143 17.29 16.01 -21.80
CA SER A 143 18.46 15.16 -21.61
C SER A 143 19.74 15.90 -21.93
N ILE A 144 20.78 15.63 -21.14
CA ILE A 144 22.09 16.29 -21.23
C ILE A 144 23.15 15.20 -21.22
N ALA A 145 23.91 15.08 -22.27
CA ALA A 145 25.12 14.26 -22.24
C ALA A 145 26.15 14.88 -21.29
N TYR A 146 26.69 14.12 -20.39
CA TYR A 146 27.70 14.61 -19.45
C TYR A 146 29.09 14.03 -19.71
N LYS A 147 30.10 14.74 -19.26
CA LYS A 147 31.51 14.30 -19.25
C LYS A 147 31.83 13.71 -17.86
N GLY A 148 32.88 12.89 -17.82
CA GLY A 148 33.26 12.16 -16.60
C GLY A 148 32.48 10.85 -16.48
N HIS A 149 33.01 9.94 -15.66
CA HIS A 149 32.45 8.59 -15.50
C HIS A 149 32.30 8.26 -14.02
N PRO A 150 31.35 8.91 -13.30
CA PRO A 150 31.06 8.52 -11.93
C PRO A 150 30.53 7.09 -11.93
N TYR A 151 30.78 6.37 -10.86
CA TYR A 151 30.13 5.07 -10.71
C TYR A 151 28.62 5.26 -10.54
N ILE A 152 27.85 4.69 -11.47
CA ILE A 152 26.38 4.61 -11.41
C ILE A 152 26.04 3.14 -11.41
N GLY A 153 25.54 2.63 -10.31
CA GLY A 153 25.25 1.21 -10.11
C GLY A 153 24.41 0.97 -8.86
N ALA A 154 24.19 -0.29 -8.50
CA ALA A 154 23.28 -0.67 -7.42
C ALA A 154 23.70 -0.14 -6.05
N SER A 155 24.99 0.04 -5.78
CA SER A 155 25.52 0.54 -4.50
C SER A 155 25.78 2.04 -4.46
N SER A 156 25.72 2.74 -5.60
CA SER A 156 25.79 4.20 -5.65
C SER A 156 24.41 4.82 -5.57
N GLN A 157 24.34 6.06 -5.13
CA GLN A 157 23.13 6.88 -5.26
C GLN A 157 23.53 8.31 -5.61
N ILE A 158 22.59 9.04 -6.24
CA ILE A 158 22.72 10.48 -6.40
C ILE A 158 21.74 11.21 -5.48
N ILE A 159 22.12 12.40 -5.06
CA ILE A 159 21.30 13.29 -4.25
C ILE A 159 21.54 14.74 -4.65
N PHE A 160 20.51 15.58 -4.54
CA PHE A 160 20.61 17.00 -4.86
C PHE A 160 20.95 17.82 -3.61
N ASP A 161 22.08 18.53 -3.65
CA ASP A 161 22.47 19.52 -2.64
C ASP A 161 21.86 20.89 -3.03
N ALA A 162 20.67 21.17 -2.49
CA ALA A 162 19.94 22.39 -2.79
C ALA A 162 20.70 23.66 -2.35
N LYS A 163 21.48 23.59 -1.27
CA LYS A 163 22.26 24.73 -0.75
C LYS A 163 23.33 25.20 -1.73
N ARG A 164 23.89 24.28 -2.53
CA ARG A 164 24.96 24.57 -3.50
C ARG A 164 24.53 24.39 -4.95
N ASN A 165 23.25 24.07 -5.17
CA ASN A 165 22.69 23.80 -6.50
C ASN A 165 23.55 22.81 -7.31
N ARG A 166 23.84 21.63 -6.74
CA ARG A 166 24.67 20.61 -7.37
C ARG A 166 24.13 19.20 -7.13
N LEU A 167 24.47 18.25 -8.00
CA LEU A 167 24.24 16.85 -7.76
C LEU A 167 25.50 16.21 -7.15
N LEU A 168 25.27 15.32 -6.22
CA LEU A 168 26.30 14.49 -5.61
C LEU A 168 26.06 13.04 -6.02
N SER A 169 27.13 12.32 -6.41
CA SER A 169 27.13 10.87 -6.58
C SER A 169 28.17 10.28 -5.63
N TYR A 170 27.84 9.23 -4.95
CA TYR A 170 28.67 8.65 -3.91
C TYR A 170 28.42 7.16 -3.74
N THR A 171 29.41 6.48 -3.15
CA THR A 171 29.35 5.09 -2.73
C THR A 171 29.74 5.01 -1.24
N PRO A 172 28.88 4.52 -0.34
CA PRO A 172 29.11 4.70 1.11
C PRO A 172 30.36 4.07 1.69
N ASP A 173 30.91 3.04 1.05
CA ASP A 173 32.06 2.30 1.55
C ASP A 173 33.39 2.78 0.98
N PHE A 174 33.34 3.77 0.10
CA PHE A 174 34.52 4.37 -0.50
C PHE A 174 34.57 5.85 -0.16
N ASN A 175 35.78 6.36 -0.06
CA ASN A 175 35.97 7.78 0.24
C ASN A 175 35.77 8.63 -1.03
N ASP A 176 34.65 8.42 -1.71
CA ASP A 176 34.29 9.11 -2.93
C ASP A 176 33.08 10.01 -2.72
N LEU A 177 33.16 11.19 -3.29
CA LEU A 177 32.05 12.13 -3.41
C LEU A 177 32.23 12.88 -4.74
N ASN A 178 31.54 12.43 -5.77
CA ASN A 178 31.54 13.07 -7.08
C ASN A 178 30.52 14.21 -7.11
N VAL A 179 30.91 15.33 -7.70
CA VAL A 179 30.05 16.51 -7.84
C VAL A 179 29.76 16.74 -9.32
N TYR A 180 28.50 16.88 -9.68
CA TYR A 180 28.09 17.31 -11.00
C TYR A 180 27.96 18.84 -11.08
N GLU A 181 28.73 19.44 -12.00
CA GLU A 181 28.69 20.86 -12.28
C GLU A 181 27.79 21.12 -13.50
N PHE A 182 26.64 21.76 -13.28
CA PHE A 182 25.64 22.00 -14.34
C PHE A 182 26.18 22.86 -15.48
N ASP A 183 26.99 23.88 -15.18
CA ASP A 183 27.55 24.78 -16.18
C ASP A 183 28.54 24.08 -17.09
N ARG A 184 29.34 23.18 -16.54
CA ARG A 184 30.36 22.41 -17.27
C ARG A 184 29.79 21.10 -17.84
N LYS A 185 28.62 20.67 -17.41
CA LYS A 185 28.01 19.37 -17.74
C LYS A 185 28.98 18.21 -17.48
N CYS A 186 29.65 18.23 -16.34
CA CYS A 186 30.74 17.33 -16.04
C CYS A 186 30.71 16.89 -14.57
N TRP A 187 31.02 15.62 -14.33
CA TRP A 187 31.35 15.08 -13.01
C TRP A 187 32.83 15.34 -12.70
N THR A 188 33.14 15.69 -11.45
CA THR A 188 34.48 16.12 -11.05
C THR A 188 35.49 15.00 -10.85
N LEU A 189 35.00 13.79 -10.55
CA LEU A 189 35.86 12.62 -10.33
C LEU A 189 35.36 11.45 -11.18
N GLU A 190 36.33 10.63 -11.60
CA GLU A 190 36.07 9.28 -12.10
C GLU A 190 36.28 8.32 -10.94
N THR A 191 35.23 7.57 -10.60
CA THR A 191 35.33 6.60 -9.52
C THR A 191 35.51 5.21 -10.13
N PRO A 192 36.67 4.58 -9.96
CA PRO A 192 36.94 3.26 -10.54
C PRO A 192 36.33 2.12 -9.71
N VAL A 193 35.28 2.38 -8.95
CA VAL A 193 34.72 1.40 -8.03
C VAL A 193 33.97 0.32 -8.78
N MET A 194 34.30 -0.91 -8.52
CA MET A 194 33.79 -2.10 -9.21
C MET A 194 33.07 -3.07 -8.26
N ILE A 195 32.93 -2.74 -6.98
CA ILE A 195 32.41 -3.64 -5.95
C ILE A 195 31.11 -3.08 -5.41
N ASP A 196 30.02 -3.79 -5.62
CA ASP A 196 28.71 -3.46 -5.05
C ASP A 196 28.69 -3.78 -3.56
N THR A 197 28.73 -2.72 -2.76
CA THR A 197 28.56 -2.76 -1.30
C THR A 197 27.29 -2.01 -0.95
N ARG A 198 26.64 -2.20 0.11
CA ARG A 198 25.50 -1.44 0.67
C ARG A 198 24.46 -0.93 -0.36
N GLN A 199 23.92 -1.83 -1.16
CA GLN A 199 22.77 -1.55 -2.03
C GLN A 199 21.52 -1.20 -1.20
N HIS A 200 20.61 -0.41 -1.76
CA HIS A 200 19.38 0.04 -1.07
C HIS A 200 19.63 0.68 0.31
N HIS A 201 20.75 1.39 0.47
CA HIS A 201 20.96 2.20 1.65
C HIS A 201 20.03 3.42 1.66
N ASN A 202 19.67 3.88 2.85
CA ASN A 202 18.92 5.13 2.99
C ASN A 202 19.86 6.33 2.95
N ARG A 203 19.35 7.48 2.49
CA ARG A 203 20.11 8.72 2.39
C ARG A 203 19.27 9.95 2.71
N ILE A 204 19.92 10.96 3.27
CA ILE A 204 19.33 12.28 3.48
C ILE A 204 20.41 13.36 3.59
N ILE A 205 20.16 14.56 3.10
CA ILE A 205 20.96 15.73 3.42
C ILE A 205 20.31 16.46 4.60
N ASN A 206 21.05 16.59 5.69
CA ASN A 206 20.69 17.48 6.77
C ASN A 206 21.20 18.88 6.45
N GLN A 207 20.34 19.75 5.96
CA GLN A 207 20.70 21.10 5.48
C GLN A 207 21.32 21.98 6.59
N LYS A 208 20.85 21.85 7.83
CA LYS A 208 21.34 22.67 8.95
C LYS A 208 22.72 22.23 9.42
N ARG A 209 22.96 20.93 9.46
CA ARG A 209 24.26 20.36 9.83
C ARG A 209 25.24 20.32 8.67
N ASP A 210 24.75 20.58 7.47
CA ASP A 210 25.50 20.52 6.22
C ASP A 210 26.17 19.15 6.00
N GLU A 211 25.41 18.09 6.27
CA GLU A 211 25.86 16.71 6.22
C GLU A 211 25.02 15.85 5.28
N LEU A 212 25.67 15.05 4.46
CA LEU A 212 25.05 13.88 3.84
C LEU A 212 25.15 12.71 4.81
N ILE A 213 24.02 12.09 5.11
CA ILE A 213 23.85 10.98 6.04
C ILE A 213 23.34 9.78 5.29
N VAL A 214 23.98 8.63 5.48
CA VAL A 214 23.66 7.35 4.83
C VAL A 214 23.53 6.27 5.89
N PHE A 215 22.50 5.44 5.79
CA PHE A 215 22.24 4.36 6.74
C PHE A 215 21.98 3.03 6.05
N GLY A 216 22.48 1.93 6.65
CA GLY A 216 22.13 0.57 6.32
C GLY A 216 22.58 0.12 4.92
N GLY A 217 21.80 -0.76 4.32
CA GLY A 217 22.07 -1.34 3.00
C GLY A 217 22.53 -2.80 3.06
N TYR A 218 22.56 -3.44 1.89
CA TYR A 218 22.96 -4.83 1.72
C TYR A 218 24.04 -4.95 0.64
N GLY A 219 25.02 -5.79 0.87
CA GLY A 219 26.06 -6.13 -0.10
C GLY A 219 27.08 -7.09 0.48
N ASN A 220 27.82 -7.78 -0.36
CA ASN A 220 28.81 -8.77 0.05
C ASN A 220 28.25 -9.81 1.04
N HIS A 221 27.01 -10.29 0.78
CA HIS A 221 26.29 -11.25 1.62
C HIS A 221 25.99 -10.77 3.04
N ARG A 222 25.97 -9.45 3.28
CA ARG A 222 25.72 -8.87 4.59
C ARG A 222 24.73 -7.72 4.56
N TYR A 223 23.86 -7.70 5.55
CA TYR A 223 23.06 -6.53 5.93
C TYR A 223 23.92 -5.60 6.79
N ASN A 224 23.62 -4.32 6.73
CA ASN A 224 24.43 -3.30 7.37
C ASN A 224 23.59 -2.44 8.35
N SER A 225 24.20 -1.99 9.44
CA SER A 225 23.61 -1.05 10.41
C SER A 225 24.47 0.20 10.59
N GLN A 226 25.43 0.42 9.70
CA GLN A 226 26.32 1.57 9.77
C GLN A 226 25.61 2.85 9.39
N LEU A 227 25.90 3.90 10.14
CA LEU A 227 25.60 5.28 9.85
C LEU A 227 26.86 5.95 9.34
N SER A 228 26.89 6.33 8.07
CA SER A 228 27.98 7.05 7.43
C SER A 228 27.59 8.50 7.23
N ARG A 229 28.48 9.43 7.55
CA ARG A 229 28.24 10.87 7.47
C ARG A 229 29.43 11.56 6.82
N ILE A 230 29.16 12.53 5.95
CA ILE A 230 30.19 13.38 5.36
C ILE A 230 29.74 14.84 5.43
N ASN A 231 30.66 15.72 5.86
CA ASN A 231 30.40 17.16 5.85
C ASN A 231 30.51 17.69 4.43
N LEU A 232 29.49 18.39 3.94
CA LEU A 232 29.43 18.88 2.57
C LEU A 232 30.18 20.20 2.34
N SER A 233 30.51 20.95 3.41
CA SER A 233 31.34 22.15 3.33
C SER A 233 32.82 21.81 3.25
N ASP A 234 33.23 20.74 3.93
CA ASP A 234 34.61 20.28 3.99
C ASP A 234 34.63 18.74 3.95
N PRO A 235 34.56 18.14 2.75
CA PRO A 235 34.46 16.68 2.59
C PRO A 235 35.79 15.98 2.77
N GLN A 236 36.35 15.97 4.01
CA GLN A 236 37.62 15.31 4.33
C GLN A 236 37.52 13.77 4.38
N GLY A 237 36.32 13.23 4.27
CA GLY A 237 36.05 11.79 4.28
C GLY A 237 34.83 11.42 5.12
N TRP A 238 34.43 10.16 5.01
CA TRP A 238 33.28 9.63 5.70
C TRP A 238 33.59 9.29 7.16
N SER A 239 32.76 9.79 8.06
CA SER A 239 32.72 9.34 9.46
C SER A 239 31.70 8.20 9.55
N ILE A 240 32.16 7.02 10.01
CA ILE A 240 31.36 5.80 10.08
C ILE A 240 31.16 5.39 11.54
N SER A 241 29.91 5.12 11.92
CA SER A 241 29.56 4.58 13.25
C SER A 241 28.59 3.41 13.10
N SER A 242 28.75 2.37 13.95
CA SER A 242 27.80 1.26 13.97
C SER A 242 26.63 1.55 14.91
N LEU A 243 25.42 1.15 14.51
CA LEU A 243 24.22 1.18 15.33
C LEU A 243 23.81 -0.22 15.84
N ASP A 244 24.66 -1.24 15.70
CA ASP A 244 24.37 -2.65 16.06
C ASP A 244 23.85 -2.83 17.49
N SER A 245 24.24 -1.97 18.41
CA SER A 245 23.80 -2.02 19.81
C SER A 245 22.33 -1.67 20.01
N CYS A 246 21.69 -1.04 19.02
CA CYS A 246 20.32 -0.59 19.16
C CYS A 246 19.41 -0.91 17.97
N LEU A 247 19.97 -1.10 16.78
CA LEU A 247 19.21 -1.28 15.55
C LEU A 247 19.85 -2.36 14.69
N PHE A 248 19.13 -3.44 14.44
CA PHE A 248 19.65 -4.57 13.67
C PHE A 248 20.01 -4.20 12.24
N PRO A 249 21.06 -4.84 11.68
CA PRO A 249 21.48 -4.69 10.29
C PRO A 249 20.34 -4.95 9.31
N ARG A 250 20.14 -4.02 8.36
CA ARG A 250 19.01 -4.05 7.43
C ARG A 250 19.22 -3.25 6.15
N TYR A 251 18.40 -3.56 5.15
CA TYR A 251 18.20 -2.78 3.94
C TYR A 251 16.69 -2.68 3.65
N LEU A 252 16.26 -2.01 2.59
CA LEU A 252 14.85 -1.79 2.26
C LEU A 252 14.04 -1.19 3.42
N SER A 253 14.68 -0.36 4.23
CA SER A 253 14.04 0.42 5.29
C SER A 253 13.66 1.81 4.77
N ALA A 254 12.74 2.48 5.44
CA ALA A 254 12.41 3.87 5.18
C ALA A 254 13.11 4.79 6.20
N MET A 255 13.67 5.92 5.73
CA MET A 255 14.32 6.91 6.58
C MET A 255 13.81 8.32 6.28
N GLY A 256 13.59 9.11 7.34
CA GLY A 256 13.20 10.51 7.21
C GLY A 256 13.65 11.34 8.41
N ALA A 257 13.81 12.66 8.21
CA ALA A 257 14.12 13.58 9.29
C ALA A 257 12.85 13.99 10.05
N GLU A 258 12.85 13.79 11.37
CA GLU A 258 11.83 14.36 12.25
C GLU A 258 12.12 15.86 12.48
N ASN A 259 13.38 16.18 12.62
CA ASN A 259 13.92 17.54 12.65
C ASN A 259 15.44 17.50 12.41
N GLU A 260 16.14 18.60 12.65
CA GLU A 260 17.60 18.71 12.43
C GLU A 260 18.47 17.80 13.31
N ASP A 261 17.96 17.35 14.44
CA ASP A 261 18.69 16.53 15.42
C ASP A 261 18.26 15.07 15.46
N TYR A 262 17.10 14.75 14.88
CA TYR A 262 16.51 13.41 14.94
C TYR A 262 16.14 12.85 13.58
N LEU A 263 16.55 11.61 13.33
CA LEU A 263 16.07 10.79 12.22
C LEU A 263 15.13 9.71 12.74
N LEU A 264 14.13 9.38 11.93
CA LEU A 264 13.30 8.20 12.08
C LEU A 264 13.74 7.15 11.06
N ILE A 265 13.88 5.89 11.51
CA ILE A 265 14.19 4.73 10.67
C ILE A 265 13.13 3.68 10.92
N MET A 266 12.49 3.21 9.86
CA MET A 266 11.34 2.32 9.94
C MET A 266 11.55 1.06 9.12
N GLY A 267 11.32 -0.09 9.75
CA GLY A 267 11.25 -1.40 9.13
C GLY A 267 12.48 -1.80 8.33
N GLY A 268 12.27 -2.57 7.29
CA GLY A 268 13.29 -3.10 6.38
C GLY A 268 13.39 -4.61 6.44
N TYR A 269 14.43 -5.17 5.83
CA TYR A 269 14.70 -6.60 5.76
C TYR A 269 16.14 -6.89 6.21
N GLY A 270 16.33 -7.88 7.05
CA GLY A 270 17.64 -8.24 7.58
C GLY A 270 17.52 -9.19 8.77
N ASN A 271 18.57 -9.22 9.61
CA ASN A 271 18.60 -10.02 10.83
C ASN A 271 19.59 -9.42 11.86
N GLN A 272 19.63 -10.02 13.05
CA GLN A 272 20.46 -9.54 14.14
C GLN A 272 21.97 -9.67 13.85
N SER A 273 22.40 -10.71 13.15
CA SER A 273 23.83 -10.97 12.89
C SER A 273 24.37 -10.20 11.69
N GLY A 274 23.50 -9.68 10.85
CA GLY A 274 23.84 -9.07 9.57
C GLY A 274 24.24 -10.06 8.48
N LYS A 275 24.28 -11.37 8.73
CA LYS A 275 24.68 -12.37 7.74
C LYS A 275 23.47 -12.89 6.97
N GLN A 276 23.57 -12.93 5.65
CA GLN A 276 22.47 -13.33 4.78
C GLN A 276 21.96 -14.76 5.05
N GLU A 277 22.85 -15.67 5.39
CA GLU A 277 22.55 -17.07 5.63
C GLU A 277 21.80 -17.36 6.94
N GLU A 278 21.68 -16.40 7.84
CA GLU A 278 21.11 -16.56 9.19
C GLU A 278 19.63 -16.12 9.27
N SER A 279 18.78 -16.67 8.42
CA SER A 279 17.30 -16.50 8.46
C SER A 279 16.82 -15.05 8.53
N PRO A 280 17.06 -14.23 7.51
CA PRO A 280 16.59 -12.85 7.49
C PRO A 280 15.06 -12.77 7.40
N GLY A 281 14.51 -11.65 7.84
CA GLY A 281 13.08 -11.38 7.82
C GLY A 281 12.76 -9.89 7.75
N ASN A 282 11.49 -9.58 7.54
CA ASN A 282 10.99 -8.21 7.54
C ASN A 282 10.87 -7.67 8.97
N PHE A 283 11.34 -6.47 9.19
CA PHE A 283 11.16 -5.73 10.43
C PHE A 283 9.93 -4.80 10.31
N TYR A 284 9.17 -4.71 11.39
CA TYR A 284 8.02 -3.82 11.53
C TYR A 284 8.18 -2.99 12.80
N ASP A 285 9.20 -2.15 12.81
CA ASP A 285 9.64 -1.34 13.94
C ASP A 285 9.87 0.12 13.52
N LEU A 286 9.84 1.05 14.47
CA LEU A 286 10.20 2.44 14.29
C LEU A 286 11.22 2.85 15.34
N TYR A 287 12.33 3.39 14.89
CA TYR A 287 13.39 3.91 15.74
C TYR A 287 13.56 5.41 15.54
N ARG A 288 13.89 6.10 16.64
CA ARG A 288 14.33 7.49 16.66
C ARG A 288 15.82 7.54 16.97
N LEU A 289 16.61 8.09 16.07
CA LEU A 289 18.06 8.27 16.19
C LEU A 289 18.40 9.73 16.48
N ASN A 290 19.13 9.98 17.56
CA ASN A 290 19.67 11.30 17.86
C ASN A 290 21.04 11.49 17.17
N LEU A 291 21.12 12.44 16.24
CA LEU A 291 22.32 12.69 15.44
C LEU A 291 23.49 13.33 16.23
N LYS A 292 23.21 13.97 17.39
CA LYS A 292 24.26 14.55 18.24
C LYS A 292 24.96 13.50 19.10
N THR A 293 24.17 12.58 19.64
CA THR A 293 24.68 11.61 20.63
C THR A 293 24.92 10.21 20.06
N GLY A 294 24.41 9.92 18.84
CA GLY A 294 24.40 8.59 18.24
C GLY A 294 23.47 7.59 18.95
N LYS A 295 22.72 8.04 19.97
CA LYS A 295 21.77 7.17 20.68
C LYS A 295 20.50 6.97 19.88
N CYS A 296 20.02 5.74 19.82
CA CYS A 296 18.71 5.44 19.24
C CYS A 296 17.76 4.83 20.26
N ALA A 297 16.47 5.02 20.03
CA ALA A 297 15.39 4.49 20.85
C ALA A 297 14.32 3.87 19.96
N LYS A 298 13.91 2.63 20.25
CA LYS A 298 12.75 2.00 19.63
C LYS A 298 11.49 2.72 20.13
N LEU A 299 10.70 3.26 19.23
CA LEU A 299 9.41 3.88 19.54
C LEU A 299 8.33 2.82 19.65
N TRP A 300 8.29 1.89 18.68
CA TRP A 300 7.39 0.76 18.68
C TRP A 300 7.86 -0.36 17.75
N GLU A 301 7.23 -1.50 17.90
CA GLU A 301 7.36 -2.69 17.05
C GLU A 301 6.02 -3.43 17.06
N PHE A 302 5.65 -4.07 15.96
CA PHE A 302 4.49 -4.95 15.91
C PHE A 302 4.80 -6.24 15.14
N VAL A 303 4.04 -7.28 15.45
CA VAL A 303 4.08 -8.53 14.69
C VAL A 303 3.09 -8.42 13.55
N ASN A 304 3.57 -8.62 12.33
CA ASN A 304 2.71 -8.67 11.16
C ASN A 304 2.39 -10.13 10.83
N ASP A 305 1.18 -10.54 11.13
CA ASP A 305 0.61 -11.86 10.83
C ASP A 305 -0.09 -11.94 9.47
N ARG A 306 -0.09 -10.81 8.74
CA ARG A 306 -0.69 -10.68 7.41
C ARG A 306 0.35 -10.87 6.31
N GLN A 307 0.07 -10.31 5.15
CA GLN A 307 1.01 -10.31 4.03
C GLN A 307 2.27 -9.50 4.36
N HIS A 308 3.45 -10.09 4.18
CA HIS A 308 4.72 -9.40 4.37
C HIS A 308 4.87 -8.20 3.44
N PHE A 309 5.51 -7.17 3.94
CA PHE A 309 5.88 -5.99 3.17
C PHE A 309 7.19 -5.39 3.68
N THR A 310 7.81 -4.63 2.82
CA THR A 310 8.98 -3.81 3.11
C THR A 310 8.76 -2.37 2.63
N PHE A 311 9.78 -1.53 2.65
CA PHE A 311 9.62 -0.09 2.48
C PHE A 311 10.43 0.46 1.30
N GLY A 312 9.93 1.54 0.70
CA GLY A 312 10.71 2.42 -0.17
C GLY A 312 11.76 3.20 0.63
N ASN A 313 12.68 3.85 -0.08
CA ASN A 313 13.88 4.42 0.55
C ASN A 313 13.61 5.57 1.52
N SER A 314 12.76 6.52 1.14
CA SER A 314 12.50 7.72 1.95
C SER A 314 11.15 7.62 2.68
N MET A 315 11.05 8.36 3.79
CA MET A 315 9.86 8.51 4.60
C MET A 315 9.56 10.00 4.79
N ILE A 316 8.30 10.38 4.64
CA ILE A 316 7.82 11.71 4.99
C ILE A 316 7.39 11.69 6.46
N VAL A 317 7.98 12.58 7.26
CA VAL A 317 7.65 12.75 8.68
C VAL A 317 6.78 13.99 8.83
N ASP A 318 5.55 13.79 9.27
CA ASP A 318 4.57 14.85 9.56
C ASP A 318 4.29 14.90 11.06
N THR A 319 5.16 15.62 11.78
CA THR A 319 5.07 15.76 13.23
C THR A 319 3.78 16.43 13.71
N PRO A 320 3.20 17.44 13.01
CA PRO A 320 1.92 18.02 13.40
C PRO A 320 0.77 17.00 13.45
N SER A 321 0.74 16.04 12.52
CA SER A 321 -0.28 14.98 12.51
C SER A 321 0.15 13.72 13.26
N ASN A 322 1.31 13.73 13.92
CA ASN A 322 1.92 12.55 14.58
C ASN A 322 2.05 11.35 13.64
N SER A 323 2.38 11.57 12.37
CA SER A 323 2.35 10.56 11.34
C SER A 323 3.63 10.46 10.55
N VAL A 324 3.93 9.26 10.10
CA VAL A 324 4.93 9.00 9.04
C VAL A 324 4.24 8.35 7.86
N TYR A 325 4.71 8.71 6.67
CA TYR A 325 4.25 8.13 5.41
C TYR A 325 5.43 7.47 4.72
N ALA A 326 5.25 6.23 4.26
CA ALA A 326 6.26 5.50 3.51
C ALA A 326 5.62 4.70 2.38
N LEU A 327 6.36 4.49 1.30
CA LEU A 327 5.98 3.52 0.29
C LEU A 327 6.17 2.12 0.86
N THR A 328 5.21 1.23 0.65
CA THR A 328 5.25 -0.17 1.11
C THR A 328 4.96 -1.11 -0.04
N TYR A 329 5.68 -2.23 -0.11
CA TYR A 329 5.49 -3.26 -1.13
C TYR A 329 5.91 -4.63 -0.61
N ASN A 330 5.42 -5.70 -1.24
CA ASN A 330 5.83 -7.05 -0.90
C ASN A 330 7.15 -7.39 -1.59
N ASN A 331 8.16 -7.79 -0.81
CA ASN A 331 9.50 -8.14 -1.31
C ASN A 331 9.70 -9.65 -1.57
N ASP A 332 8.66 -10.47 -1.38
CA ASP A 332 8.72 -11.91 -1.65
C ASP A 332 8.27 -12.25 -3.08
N ARG A 333 7.84 -11.26 -3.86
CA ARG A 333 7.23 -11.45 -5.18
C ARG A 333 7.79 -10.48 -6.20
N TYR A 334 8.10 -11.00 -7.40
CA TYR A 334 8.48 -10.17 -8.54
C TYR A 334 7.33 -9.23 -8.94
N ASN A 335 6.16 -9.77 -9.26
CA ASN A 335 4.98 -8.95 -9.57
C ASN A 335 4.31 -8.51 -8.27
N THR A 336 4.48 -7.28 -7.89
CA THR A 336 3.92 -6.70 -6.68
C THR A 336 3.34 -5.30 -6.94
N PHE A 337 2.91 -4.64 -5.88
CA PHE A 337 2.35 -3.30 -5.93
C PHE A 337 2.95 -2.44 -4.84
N VAL A 338 3.21 -1.17 -5.18
CA VAL A 338 3.60 -0.15 -4.21
C VAL A 338 2.35 0.61 -3.77
N TYR A 339 2.24 0.83 -2.46
CA TYR A 339 1.19 1.63 -1.81
C TYR A 339 1.83 2.71 -0.96
N LEU A 340 1.14 3.84 -0.79
CA LEU A 340 1.47 4.77 0.28
C LEU A 340 0.82 4.28 1.56
N SER A 341 1.60 4.10 2.61
CA SER A 341 1.14 3.68 3.93
C SER A 341 1.46 4.75 4.98
N ARG A 342 0.53 4.94 5.91
CA ARG A 342 0.66 5.80 7.08
C ARG A 342 0.84 4.96 8.34
N PHE A 343 1.65 5.47 9.27
CA PHE A 343 1.82 4.93 10.62
C PHE A 343 1.88 6.10 11.60
N ASP A 344 1.35 5.90 12.81
CA ASP A 344 1.47 6.89 13.88
C ASP A 344 2.87 6.81 14.52
N ILE A 345 3.48 7.96 14.79
CA ILE A 345 4.82 8.02 15.40
C ILE A 345 4.75 7.57 16.86
N GLN A 346 3.76 8.06 17.61
CA GLN A 346 3.59 7.79 19.03
C GLN A 346 2.29 7.00 19.24
N THR A 347 2.41 5.68 19.25
CA THR A 347 1.28 4.79 19.46
C THR A 347 1.73 3.55 20.22
N ARG A 348 0.80 2.95 21.01
CA ARG A 348 1.01 1.63 21.63
C ARG A 348 0.54 0.48 20.76
N GLN A 349 -0.23 0.78 19.72
CA GLN A 349 -0.78 -0.19 18.79
C GLN A 349 -0.54 0.32 17.35
N PRO A 350 0.67 0.14 16.83
CA PRO A 350 1.00 0.56 15.48
C PRO A 350 0.20 -0.27 14.46
N VAL A 351 -0.42 0.42 13.51
CA VAL A 351 -1.21 -0.18 12.44
C VAL A 351 -0.79 0.45 11.12
N GLN A 352 -0.62 -0.39 10.11
CA GLN A 352 -0.46 0.07 8.73
C GLN A 352 -1.81 0.53 8.19
N GLU A 353 -1.90 1.80 7.82
CA GLU A 353 -3.04 2.37 7.11
C GLU A 353 -2.65 2.65 5.65
N VAL A 354 -3.31 1.99 4.71
CA VAL A 354 -3.05 2.20 3.27
C VAL A 354 -3.82 3.43 2.81
N MET A 355 -3.07 4.45 2.34
CA MET A 355 -3.59 5.78 2.01
C MET A 355 -3.82 5.99 0.52
N SER A 356 -3.36 5.09 -0.35
CA SER A 356 -3.45 5.26 -1.80
C SER A 356 -3.99 4.01 -2.50
N ASP A 357 -4.33 4.15 -3.77
CA ASP A 357 -4.38 3.03 -4.69
C ASP A 357 -2.95 2.50 -4.98
N SER A 358 -2.83 1.52 -5.86
CA SER A 358 -1.59 0.79 -6.10
C SER A 358 -0.85 1.29 -7.34
N ILE A 359 0.47 1.27 -7.28
CA ILE A 359 1.37 1.37 -8.44
C ILE A 359 1.91 -0.02 -8.74
N VAL A 360 1.89 -0.44 -10.00
CA VAL A 360 2.48 -1.73 -10.43
C VAL A 360 3.99 -1.69 -10.25
N TYR A 361 4.55 -2.73 -9.63
CA TYR A 361 5.97 -2.81 -9.34
C TYR A 361 6.51 -4.22 -9.56
N ASN A 362 7.54 -4.34 -10.38
CA ASN A 362 8.28 -5.57 -10.59
C ASN A 362 9.53 -5.54 -9.73
N PHE A 363 9.41 -6.07 -8.51
CA PHE A 363 10.52 -6.08 -7.58
C PHE A 363 11.57 -7.10 -7.99
N LEU A 364 12.75 -6.62 -8.34
CA LEU A 364 13.90 -7.45 -8.72
C LEU A 364 15.12 -7.01 -7.90
N ASP A 365 14.98 -7.03 -6.58
CA ASP A 365 16.00 -6.65 -5.61
C ASP A 365 16.86 -5.46 -6.08
N ILE A 366 18.15 -5.67 -6.35
CA ILE A 366 19.10 -4.61 -6.72
C ILE A 366 18.82 -3.93 -8.08
N HIS A 367 17.95 -4.50 -8.91
CA HIS A 367 17.57 -3.96 -10.23
C HIS A 367 16.23 -3.23 -10.22
N SER A 368 15.71 -2.96 -9.05
CA SER A 368 14.48 -2.21 -8.86
C SER A 368 14.62 -1.25 -7.68
N TYR A 369 13.93 -0.13 -7.74
CA TYR A 369 14.02 0.91 -6.70
C TYR A 369 12.72 1.71 -6.66
N CYS A 370 12.26 2.05 -5.47
CA CYS A 370 11.19 3.02 -5.31
C CYS A 370 11.51 4.01 -4.20
N ASP A 371 11.10 5.25 -4.42
CA ASP A 371 11.34 6.36 -3.48
C ASP A 371 10.22 7.37 -3.55
N MET A 372 10.11 8.26 -2.56
CA MET A 372 9.13 9.32 -2.55
C MET A 372 9.69 10.63 -2.01
N PHE A 373 9.09 11.73 -2.46
CA PHE A 373 9.53 13.09 -2.16
C PHE A 373 8.33 13.99 -1.91
N LEU A 374 8.42 14.86 -0.90
CA LEU A 374 7.40 15.84 -0.60
C LEU A 374 7.81 17.21 -1.20
N HIS A 375 6.99 17.73 -2.08
CA HIS A 375 7.08 19.12 -2.54
C HIS A 375 6.13 20.00 -1.72
N ARG A 376 6.67 20.72 -0.76
CA ARG A 376 5.86 21.46 0.22
C ARG A 376 5.07 22.61 -0.41
N GLU A 377 5.65 23.32 -1.37
CA GLU A 377 5.01 24.46 -2.04
C GLU A 377 3.68 24.08 -2.72
N THR A 378 3.65 22.93 -3.40
CA THR A 378 2.45 22.44 -4.09
C THR A 378 1.65 21.44 -3.28
N SER A 379 2.04 21.16 -2.03
CA SER A 379 1.43 20.14 -1.19
C SER A 379 1.24 18.82 -1.96
N SER A 380 2.32 18.28 -2.51
CA SER A 380 2.27 17.09 -3.35
C SER A 380 3.35 16.08 -2.96
N ILE A 381 2.97 14.82 -2.91
CA ILE A 381 3.89 13.68 -2.82
C ILE A 381 4.19 13.22 -4.25
N TYR A 382 5.47 13.09 -4.57
CA TYR A 382 5.91 12.44 -5.78
C TYR A 382 6.52 11.09 -5.45
N ALA A 383 6.06 10.04 -6.12
CA ALA A 383 6.70 8.74 -6.07
C ALA A 383 7.46 8.48 -7.37
N VAL A 384 8.63 7.87 -7.27
CA VAL A 384 9.40 7.35 -8.39
C VAL A 384 9.52 5.85 -8.26
N VAL A 385 9.27 5.14 -9.36
CA VAL A 385 9.43 3.70 -9.47
C VAL A 385 10.37 3.42 -10.61
N LEU A 386 11.44 2.67 -10.31
CA LEU A 386 12.47 2.25 -11.23
C LEU A 386 12.49 0.74 -11.26
N GLN A 387 12.39 0.16 -12.46
CA GLN A 387 12.37 -1.27 -12.66
C GLN A 387 12.98 -1.64 -14.00
N GLU A 388 13.63 -2.78 -14.08
CA GLU A 388 14.16 -3.28 -15.34
C GLU A 388 12.99 -3.58 -16.30
N LYS A 389 13.08 -3.06 -17.52
CA LYS A 389 12.11 -3.31 -18.59
C LYS A 389 12.59 -4.39 -19.53
N GLU A 390 13.86 -4.31 -19.90
CA GLU A 390 14.59 -5.22 -20.78
C GLU A 390 16.04 -5.26 -20.30
N PRO A 391 16.83 -6.31 -20.59
CA PRO A 391 18.22 -6.36 -20.19
C PRO A 391 18.99 -5.10 -20.57
N GLY A 392 19.53 -4.39 -19.57
CA GLY A 392 20.28 -3.16 -19.76
C GLY A 392 19.43 -1.89 -19.95
N ILE A 393 18.09 -1.98 -19.85
CA ILE A 393 17.19 -0.84 -19.97
C ILE A 393 16.26 -0.80 -18.76
N SER A 394 16.32 0.28 -18.00
CA SER A 394 15.39 0.53 -16.90
C SER A 394 14.29 1.51 -17.31
N LYS A 395 13.07 1.24 -16.86
CA LYS A 395 11.93 2.15 -16.92
C LYS A 395 11.86 2.94 -15.62
N VAL A 396 11.80 4.28 -15.74
CA VAL A 396 11.61 5.19 -14.60
C VAL A 396 10.25 5.85 -14.76
N GLU A 397 9.38 5.69 -13.78
CA GLU A 397 8.01 6.19 -13.78
C GLU A 397 7.79 7.13 -12.60
N PHE A 398 7.05 8.21 -12.85
CA PHE A 398 6.75 9.23 -11.86
C PHE A 398 5.25 9.30 -11.63
N TYR A 399 4.89 9.44 -10.36
CA TYR A 399 3.52 9.51 -9.91
C TYR A 399 3.34 10.68 -8.94
N LYS A 400 2.15 11.25 -8.90
CA LYS A 400 1.79 12.36 -8.01
C LYS A 400 0.56 12.01 -7.18
N LEU A 401 0.60 12.38 -5.91
CA LEU A 401 -0.52 12.33 -4.97
C LEU A 401 -0.59 13.65 -4.20
N ALA A 402 -1.77 14.17 -3.93
CA ALA A 402 -1.91 15.38 -3.11
C ALA A 402 -1.61 15.08 -1.64
N PHE A 403 -0.96 16.05 -0.95
CA PHE A 403 -0.69 15.99 0.48
C PHE A 403 -1.60 16.94 1.25
N PRO A 404 -2.15 16.56 2.41
CA PRO A 404 -2.04 15.24 3.03
C PRO A 404 -2.86 14.17 2.29
N PRO A 405 -2.39 12.92 2.25
CA PRO A 405 -3.19 11.81 1.72
C PRO A 405 -4.39 11.53 2.64
N LEU A 406 -5.46 10.99 2.05
CA LEU A 406 -6.67 10.63 2.79
C LEU A 406 -6.90 9.12 2.75
N SER A 407 -7.44 8.57 3.84
CA SER A 407 -7.90 7.18 3.84
C SER A 407 -9.18 7.01 3.00
N LYS A 408 -9.49 5.78 2.61
CA LYS A 408 -10.73 5.49 1.87
C LYS A 408 -11.98 5.92 2.65
N GLU A 409 -11.95 5.81 3.97
CA GLU A 409 -13.05 6.24 4.82
C GLU A 409 -13.27 7.76 4.76
N GLY A 410 -12.20 8.55 4.58
CA GLY A 410 -12.27 10.00 4.44
C GLY A 410 -12.94 10.48 3.16
N ILE A 411 -13.06 9.63 2.13
CA ILE A 411 -13.73 9.96 0.86
C ILE A 411 -15.16 9.45 0.75
N LEU A 412 -15.58 8.55 1.67
CA LEU A 412 -16.95 8.06 1.68
C LEU A 412 -17.89 9.11 2.29
N PRO A 413 -19.07 9.35 1.68
CA PRO A 413 -20.03 10.27 2.24
C PRO A 413 -20.51 9.75 3.60
N HIS A 414 -20.46 10.63 4.60
CA HIS A 414 -21.03 10.32 5.91
C HIS A 414 -22.54 10.14 5.75
N GLN A 415 -23.01 8.90 5.86
CA GLN A 415 -24.43 8.62 5.94
C GLN A 415 -24.94 9.10 7.31
N THR A 416 -25.45 10.32 7.36
CA THR A 416 -26.11 10.82 8.56
C THR A 416 -27.36 9.97 8.83
N GLY A 417 -27.25 9.14 9.87
CA GLY A 417 -28.28 8.50 10.64
C GLY A 417 -29.66 8.26 10.03
N GLY A 418 -29.76 7.42 9.02
CA GLY A 418 -30.93 6.56 8.93
C GLY A 418 -30.86 5.56 10.08
N MET A 419 -31.92 5.42 10.86
CA MET A 419 -32.04 4.44 11.95
C MET A 419 -31.46 3.10 11.46
N LYS A 420 -30.37 2.65 12.10
CA LYS A 420 -29.68 1.42 11.70
C LYS A 420 -30.74 0.32 11.62
N PRO A 421 -30.83 -0.45 10.52
CA PRO A 421 -31.82 -1.52 10.39
C PRO A 421 -31.78 -2.52 11.56
N VAL A 422 -30.66 -2.57 12.29
CA VAL A 422 -30.50 -3.33 13.54
C VAL A 422 -31.50 -2.93 14.61
N ILE A 423 -31.88 -1.64 14.75
CA ILE A 423 -32.85 -1.21 15.76
C ILE A 423 -34.27 -1.59 15.31
N LEU A 424 -34.57 -1.55 14.01
CA LEU A 424 -35.85 -1.99 13.49
C LEU A 424 -36.00 -3.52 13.60
N ILE A 425 -34.95 -4.28 13.29
CA ILE A 425 -34.93 -5.75 13.40
C ILE A 425 -35.02 -6.17 14.88
N SER A 426 -34.29 -5.50 15.78
CA SER A 426 -34.37 -5.79 17.22
C SER A 426 -35.76 -5.46 17.82
N GLY A 427 -36.41 -4.39 17.36
CA GLY A 427 -37.77 -4.05 17.71
C GLY A 427 -38.82 -5.09 17.24
N ILE A 428 -38.67 -5.58 16.02
CA ILE A 428 -39.51 -6.64 15.44
C ILE A 428 -39.28 -7.99 16.17
N LEU A 429 -38.02 -8.34 16.47
CA LEU A 429 -37.69 -9.56 17.22
C LEU A 429 -38.22 -9.50 18.67
N ALA A 430 -38.11 -8.38 19.34
CA ALA A 430 -38.65 -8.18 20.66
C ALA A 430 -40.19 -8.27 20.66
N GLY A 431 -40.86 -7.70 19.65
CA GLY A 431 -42.30 -7.82 19.47
C GLY A 431 -42.76 -9.27 19.22
N LEU A 432 -42.04 -10.03 18.38
CA LEU A 432 -42.26 -11.45 18.12
C LEU A 432 -42.05 -12.30 19.37
N LEU A 433 -41.02 -12.04 20.17
CA LEU A 433 -40.76 -12.74 21.44
C LEU A 433 -41.84 -12.47 22.46
N CYS A 434 -42.37 -11.23 22.53
CA CYS A 434 -43.53 -10.91 23.41
C CYS A 434 -44.81 -11.62 22.95
N LEU A 435 -45.07 -11.75 21.65
CA LEU A 435 -46.23 -12.49 21.12
C LEU A 435 -46.10 -14.00 21.37
N ILE A 436 -44.92 -14.58 21.22
CA ILE A 436 -44.64 -15.99 21.53
C ILE A 436 -44.77 -16.24 23.06
N GLY A 437 -44.19 -15.38 23.88
CA GLY A 437 -44.28 -15.46 25.33
C GLY A 437 -45.73 -15.34 25.84
N GLY A 438 -46.51 -14.40 25.27
CA GLY A 438 -47.95 -14.24 25.53
C GLY A 438 -48.76 -15.47 25.12
N SER A 439 -48.45 -16.06 23.97
CA SER A 439 -49.10 -17.27 23.46
C SER A 439 -48.80 -18.50 24.35
N ILE A 440 -47.57 -18.67 24.78
CA ILE A 440 -47.15 -19.73 25.70
C ILE A 440 -47.81 -19.55 27.10
N TRP A 441 -47.89 -18.31 27.57
CA TRP A 441 -48.58 -18.00 28.84
C TRP A 441 -50.07 -18.32 28.76
N LEU A 442 -50.75 -17.99 27.66
CA LEU A 442 -52.17 -18.33 27.44
C LEU A 442 -52.38 -19.84 27.32
N LEU A 443 -51.49 -20.58 26.70
CA LEU A 443 -51.54 -22.04 26.61
C LEU A 443 -51.25 -22.69 27.98
N HIS A 444 -50.36 -22.12 28.78
CA HIS A 444 -50.06 -22.61 30.13
C HIS A 444 -51.20 -22.32 31.12
N SER A 445 -51.85 -21.17 30.98
CA SER A 445 -53.01 -20.82 31.83
C SER A 445 -54.24 -21.71 31.54
N LYS A 446 -54.43 -22.17 30.28
CA LYS A 446 -55.49 -23.14 29.93
C LYS A 446 -55.17 -24.58 30.36
N ARG A 447 -53.91 -24.94 30.64
CA ARG A 447 -53.50 -26.28 31.08
C ARG A 447 -53.59 -26.49 32.61
N LYS A 448 -53.79 -25.44 33.42
CA LYS A 448 -53.93 -25.54 34.87
C LYS A 448 -55.33 -25.91 35.39
N ARG A 449 -56.22 -26.32 34.47
CA ARG A 449 -57.53 -26.89 34.89
C ARG A 449 -57.66 -28.33 34.38
N LYS A 450 -56.90 -29.26 34.97
CA LYS A 450 -57.34 -30.66 35.27
C LYS A 450 -56.17 -31.50 35.76
N VAL A 451 -56.51 -32.16 36.87
CA VAL A 451 -56.01 -33.40 37.38
C VAL A 451 -54.90 -33.36 38.43
N ASN A 452 -55.36 -33.47 39.69
CA ASN A 452 -54.64 -34.06 40.79
C ASN A 452 -54.57 -35.59 40.60
N VAL A 453 -53.38 -36.17 40.64
CA VAL A 453 -53.14 -37.50 41.21
C VAL A 453 -51.68 -37.54 41.70
N SER A 454 -51.57 -37.98 42.99
CA SER A 454 -50.34 -38.18 43.74
C SER A 454 -49.51 -39.36 43.28
N VAL A 455 -48.21 -39.32 43.54
CA VAL A 455 -47.41 -40.36 44.21
C VAL A 455 -45.91 -40.03 44.13
N GLY A 456 -45.30 -39.85 45.21
CA GLY A 456 -44.14 -40.25 45.96
C GLY A 456 -42.71 -40.10 45.36
N PRO A 457 -41.73 -39.87 46.22
CA PRO A 457 -40.43 -39.27 45.80
C PRO A 457 -39.33 -40.32 45.53
N VAL A 458 -38.44 -40.03 44.64
CA VAL A 458 -37.10 -40.63 44.63
C VAL A 458 -36.06 -39.56 44.17
N ALA A 459 -34.96 -39.62 44.88
CA ALA A 459 -33.78 -38.80 45.04
C ALA A 459 -33.12 -38.14 43.85
N THR A 460 -32.68 -36.94 44.15
CA THR A 460 -31.45 -36.18 43.80
C THR A 460 -30.39 -36.86 42.97
N GLU A 461 -30.04 -36.14 41.90
CA GLU A 461 -28.63 -35.81 41.60
C GLU A 461 -28.56 -34.57 40.72
N GLU A 462 -27.84 -33.56 41.21
CA GLU A 462 -27.52 -32.32 40.48
C GLU A 462 -26.54 -32.61 39.35
N VAL A 463 -26.92 -32.29 38.13
CA VAL A 463 -25.95 -32.05 37.06
C VAL A 463 -26.27 -30.68 36.46
N LYS A 464 -25.37 -29.75 36.71
CA LYS A 464 -25.31 -28.47 36.01
C LYS A 464 -25.01 -28.73 34.53
N ASP A 465 -26.00 -28.60 33.68
CA ASP A 465 -25.78 -28.59 32.24
C ASP A 465 -25.80 -27.14 31.74
N ARG A 466 -24.63 -26.68 31.28
CA ARG A 466 -24.48 -25.51 30.43
C ARG A 466 -24.99 -25.91 29.07
N LEU A 467 -26.07 -25.33 28.64
CA LEU A 467 -26.49 -25.37 27.23
C LEU A 467 -25.45 -24.59 26.40
N VAL A 468 -24.56 -25.34 25.79
CA VAL A 468 -23.79 -24.91 24.64
C VAL A 468 -24.72 -25.19 23.46
N GLU A 469 -25.13 -24.14 22.74
CA GLU A 469 -25.72 -24.28 21.41
C GLU A 469 -24.68 -24.96 20.49
N GLU A 470 -24.90 -26.23 20.19
CA GLU A 470 -24.18 -26.93 19.11
C GLU A 470 -24.70 -26.36 17.79
N GLU A 471 -23.85 -25.59 17.11
CA GLU A 471 -23.94 -25.44 15.64
C GLU A 471 -23.86 -26.84 15.01
N PRO A 472 -24.61 -27.12 13.94
CA PRO A 472 -24.56 -28.40 13.28
C PRO A 472 -23.11 -28.66 12.83
N THR A 473 -22.48 -29.65 13.41
CA THR A 473 -21.16 -30.15 13.02
C THR A 473 -21.29 -30.73 11.62
N GLU A 474 -20.99 -29.92 10.59
CA GLU A 474 -20.61 -30.46 9.29
C GLU A 474 -19.41 -31.37 9.50
N GLN A 475 -19.57 -32.64 9.20
CA GLN A 475 -18.46 -33.58 9.15
C GLN A 475 -17.42 -33.00 8.17
N LYS A 476 -16.34 -32.46 8.72
CA LYS A 476 -15.23 -31.92 7.93
C LYS A 476 -14.59 -33.07 7.18
N VAL A 477 -14.95 -33.20 5.92
CA VAL A 477 -14.34 -34.13 4.97
C VAL A 477 -13.03 -33.52 4.48
N SER A 478 -12.03 -34.36 4.17
CA SER A 478 -10.79 -33.89 3.54
C SER A 478 -11.10 -33.01 2.34
N SER A 479 -10.53 -31.82 2.29
CA SER A 479 -10.88 -30.84 1.28
C SER A 479 -9.74 -29.90 0.91
N VAL A 480 -9.76 -29.44 -0.32
CA VAL A 480 -8.85 -28.41 -0.84
C VAL A 480 -9.69 -27.20 -1.25
N LEU A 481 -9.61 -26.12 -0.51
CA LEU A 481 -10.31 -24.89 -0.79
C LEU A 481 -9.38 -23.94 -1.54
N LEU A 482 -9.81 -23.48 -2.73
CA LEU A 482 -9.03 -22.60 -3.60
C LEU A 482 -9.59 -21.18 -3.63
N LEU A 483 -10.89 -20.98 -3.34
CA LEU A 483 -11.59 -19.71 -3.33
C LEU A 483 -11.80 -19.23 -1.89
N GLY A 484 -11.60 -17.95 -1.65
CA GLY A 484 -11.66 -17.37 -0.29
C GLY A 484 -10.39 -17.57 0.55
N GLY A 485 -9.35 -18.13 -0.05
CA GLY A 485 -8.05 -18.45 0.57
C GLY A 485 -7.67 -19.91 0.36
N PHE A 486 -6.37 -20.16 0.15
CA PHE A 486 -5.87 -21.54 0.00
C PHE A 486 -5.88 -22.24 1.35
N GLN A 487 -6.74 -23.24 1.52
CA GLN A 487 -6.82 -24.06 2.72
C GLN A 487 -6.90 -25.55 2.36
N ILE A 488 -6.22 -26.38 3.13
CA ILE A 488 -6.21 -27.83 2.94
C ILE A 488 -6.48 -28.50 4.28
N PHE A 489 -7.42 -29.44 4.24
CA PHE A 489 -7.80 -30.27 5.41
C PHE A 489 -7.49 -31.74 5.13
N ASP A 490 -6.92 -32.43 6.10
CA ASP A 490 -6.59 -33.85 6.04
C ASP A 490 -7.83 -34.76 6.19
N LYS A 491 -7.60 -36.09 6.17
CA LYS A 491 -8.66 -37.11 6.34
C LYS A 491 -9.41 -37.02 7.67
N GLN A 492 -8.82 -36.37 8.68
CA GLN A 492 -9.40 -36.17 10.00
C GLN A 492 -10.02 -34.76 10.16
N GLY A 493 -10.02 -33.95 9.10
CA GLY A 493 -10.50 -32.58 9.11
C GLY A 493 -9.52 -31.60 9.77
N GLY A 494 -8.28 -32.01 10.01
CA GLY A 494 -7.20 -31.14 10.51
C GLY A 494 -6.69 -30.21 9.42
N ASN A 495 -6.46 -28.93 9.75
CA ASN A 495 -5.92 -27.96 8.82
C ASN A 495 -4.40 -28.17 8.64
N ILE A 496 -3.98 -28.64 7.47
CA ILE A 496 -2.57 -28.90 7.10
C ILE A 496 -2.02 -27.87 6.12
N THR A 497 -2.67 -26.74 5.97
CA THR A 497 -2.22 -25.65 5.07
C THR A 497 -0.79 -25.17 5.39
N GLY A 498 -0.42 -25.18 6.68
CA GLY A 498 0.92 -24.81 7.15
C GLY A 498 2.05 -25.74 6.73
N ASP A 499 1.74 -27.00 6.32
CA ASP A 499 2.75 -27.94 5.83
C ASP A 499 3.26 -27.57 4.42
N PHE A 500 2.55 -26.69 3.72
CA PHE A 500 2.91 -26.24 2.38
C PHE A 500 3.82 -25.02 2.43
N THR A 501 5.09 -25.21 2.12
CA THR A 501 5.97 -24.07 1.81
C THR A 501 5.47 -23.33 0.57
N PRO A 502 5.84 -22.04 0.36
CA PRO A 502 5.42 -21.29 -0.82
C PRO A 502 5.64 -22.02 -2.14
N THR A 503 6.81 -22.61 -2.32
CA THR A 503 7.16 -23.40 -3.52
C THR A 503 6.28 -24.66 -3.68
N LEU A 504 6.02 -25.40 -2.60
CA LEU A 504 5.18 -26.60 -2.63
C LEU A 504 3.72 -26.25 -2.91
N LYS A 505 3.23 -25.13 -2.37
CA LYS A 505 1.89 -24.60 -2.66
C LYS A 505 1.74 -24.25 -4.14
N GLN A 506 2.69 -23.50 -4.70
CA GLN A 506 2.68 -23.13 -6.11
C GLN A 506 2.76 -24.37 -7.01
N LEU A 507 3.65 -25.32 -6.70
CA LEU A 507 3.81 -26.56 -7.44
C LEU A 507 2.53 -27.41 -7.41
N PHE A 508 1.90 -27.53 -6.24
CA PHE A 508 0.62 -28.23 -6.08
C PHE A 508 -0.49 -27.60 -6.93
N LEU A 509 -0.66 -26.28 -6.83
CA LEU A 509 -1.67 -25.55 -7.60
C LEU A 509 -1.41 -25.65 -9.10
N PHE A 510 -0.16 -25.55 -9.53
CA PHE A 510 0.22 -25.64 -10.94
C PHE A 510 -0.12 -27.02 -11.51
N LEU A 511 0.23 -28.10 -10.81
CA LEU A 511 -0.10 -29.46 -11.20
C LEU A 511 -1.61 -29.69 -11.22
N LEU A 512 -2.32 -29.29 -10.18
CA LEU A 512 -3.77 -29.45 -10.04
C LEU A 512 -4.52 -28.73 -11.16
N LEU A 513 -4.24 -27.45 -11.35
CA LEU A 513 -4.94 -26.61 -12.33
C LEU A 513 -4.66 -27.06 -13.78
N ASN A 514 -3.41 -27.45 -14.09
CA ASN A 514 -3.09 -27.98 -15.41
C ASN A 514 -3.79 -29.32 -15.66
N THR A 515 -3.86 -30.19 -14.63
CA THR A 515 -4.58 -31.47 -14.75
C THR A 515 -6.08 -31.26 -14.97
N ILE A 516 -6.71 -30.34 -14.25
CA ILE A 516 -8.13 -29.99 -14.43
C ILE A 516 -8.36 -29.38 -15.81
N LYS A 517 -7.47 -28.49 -16.28
CA LYS A 517 -7.62 -27.76 -17.53
C LYS A 517 -7.52 -28.65 -18.77
N ASN A 518 -6.58 -29.59 -18.80
CA ASN A 518 -6.22 -30.34 -20.01
C ASN A 518 -6.34 -31.87 -19.87
N GLY A 519 -6.64 -32.39 -18.68
CA GLY A 519 -6.76 -33.83 -18.40
C GLY A 519 -5.44 -34.61 -18.41
N LYS A 520 -4.31 -33.98 -18.75
CA LYS A 520 -3.01 -34.63 -18.92
C LYS A 520 -1.94 -34.12 -17.92
N GLY A 521 -2.19 -32.98 -17.28
CA GLY A 521 -1.20 -32.34 -16.41
C GLY A 521 -0.14 -31.55 -17.19
N THR A 522 1.11 -31.55 -16.73
CA THR A 522 2.19 -30.73 -17.28
C THR A 522 3.47 -31.52 -17.50
N THR A 523 4.31 -31.13 -18.46
CA THR A 523 5.57 -31.82 -18.76
C THR A 523 6.66 -31.50 -17.74
N SER A 524 7.65 -32.39 -17.61
CA SER A 524 8.84 -32.16 -16.79
C SER A 524 9.58 -30.91 -17.22
N GLN A 525 9.69 -30.68 -18.54
CA GLN A 525 10.35 -29.49 -19.08
C GLN A 525 9.58 -28.21 -18.67
N CYS A 526 8.27 -28.19 -18.80
CA CYS A 526 7.45 -27.04 -18.40
C CYS A 526 7.58 -26.74 -16.91
N LEU A 527 7.67 -27.75 -16.04
CA LEU A 527 7.92 -27.56 -14.61
C LEU A 527 9.31 -26.96 -14.36
N ASP A 528 10.34 -27.48 -15.03
CA ASP A 528 11.71 -26.99 -14.87
C ASP A 528 11.83 -25.54 -15.33
N GLU A 529 11.23 -25.19 -16.46
CA GLU A 529 11.21 -23.83 -17.00
C GLU A 529 10.34 -22.86 -16.18
N THR A 530 9.33 -23.35 -15.48
CA THR A 530 8.44 -22.49 -14.67
C THR A 530 9.01 -22.20 -13.28
N PHE A 531 9.61 -23.22 -12.63
CA PHE A 531 9.99 -23.14 -11.23
C PHE A 531 11.50 -23.02 -10.99
N TRP A 532 12.34 -23.39 -11.98
CA TRP A 532 13.80 -23.46 -11.83
C TRP A 532 14.50 -23.04 -13.14
N PHE A 533 13.95 -22.02 -13.81
CA PHE A 533 14.42 -21.50 -15.10
C PHE A 533 15.87 -20.98 -15.05
N ASP A 534 16.33 -20.54 -13.88
CA ASP A 534 17.65 -20.00 -13.60
C ASP A 534 18.72 -21.07 -13.29
N MET A 535 18.32 -22.35 -13.25
CA MET A 535 19.20 -23.45 -12.88
C MET A 535 19.66 -24.27 -14.08
N SER A 536 20.78 -24.97 -13.93
CA SER A 536 21.18 -25.98 -14.92
C SER A 536 20.14 -27.11 -15.01
N LYS A 537 19.99 -27.73 -16.18
CA LYS A 537 19.01 -28.83 -16.39
C LYS A 537 19.10 -29.95 -15.34
N SER A 538 20.32 -30.30 -14.91
CA SER A 538 20.53 -31.32 -13.88
C SER A 538 20.05 -30.84 -12.50
N SER A 539 20.34 -29.58 -12.14
CA SER A 539 19.91 -28.96 -10.88
C SER A 539 18.39 -28.77 -10.84
N ALA A 540 17.78 -28.29 -11.92
CA ALA A 540 16.34 -28.14 -12.05
C ALA A 540 15.62 -29.49 -11.89
N SER A 541 16.09 -30.53 -12.59
CA SER A 541 15.53 -31.89 -12.48
C SER A 541 15.64 -32.46 -11.06
N ASN A 542 16.76 -32.21 -10.37
CA ASN A 542 16.94 -32.65 -8.99
C ASN A 542 15.98 -31.90 -8.04
N ASN A 543 15.88 -30.59 -8.16
CA ASN A 543 14.97 -29.78 -7.36
C ASN A 543 13.50 -30.16 -7.60
N ARG A 544 13.09 -30.38 -8.84
CA ARG A 544 11.76 -30.90 -9.16
C ARG A 544 11.48 -32.20 -8.43
N ASN A 545 12.37 -33.18 -8.53
CA ASN A 545 12.19 -34.52 -7.92
C ASN A 545 12.10 -34.42 -6.39
N VAL A 546 12.93 -33.59 -5.76
CA VAL A 546 12.90 -33.37 -4.31
C VAL A 546 11.57 -32.71 -3.88
N ASN A 547 11.13 -31.70 -4.59
CA ASN A 547 9.88 -30.99 -4.24
C ASN A 547 8.63 -31.86 -4.52
N ILE A 548 8.60 -32.61 -5.60
CA ILE A 548 7.51 -33.58 -5.85
C ILE A 548 7.46 -34.66 -4.77
N ARG A 549 8.62 -35.16 -4.31
CA ARG A 549 8.66 -36.13 -3.21
C ARG A 549 8.09 -35.52 -1.91
N LYS A 550 8.49 -34.31 -1.55
CA LYS A 550 7.94 -33.61 -0.39
C LYS A 550 6.43 -33.38 -0.53
N LEU A 551 5.98 -32.96 -1.69
CA LEU A 551 4.57 -32.73 -1.98
C LEU A 551 3.74 -34.02 -1.86
N ARG A 552 4.23 -35.15 -2.35
CA ARG A 552 3.57 -36.47 -2.20
C ARG A 552 3.32 -36.81 -0.73
N LEU A 553 4.31 -36.63 0.14
CA LEU A 553 4.17 -36.88 1.58
C LEU A 553 3.09 -36.05 2.26
N ILE A 554 2.87 -34.84 1.77
CA ILE A 554 1.84 -33.95 2.33
C ILE A 554 0.45 -34.32 1.80
N ILE A 555 0.32 -34.56 0.48
CA ILE A 555 -0.98 -34.88 -0.13
C ILE A 555 -1.53 -36.24 0.25
N GLU A 556 -0.67 -37.19 0.65
CA GLU A 556 -1.09 -38.48 1.20
C GLU A 556 -1.97 -38.33 2.46
N LYS A 557 -1.77 -37.24 3.21
CA LYS A 557 -2.61 -36.91 4.36
C LYS A 557 -4.02 -36.47 3.96
N ILE A 558 -4.20 -35.93 2.75
CA ILE A 558 -5.49 -35.39 2.26
C ILE A 558 -6.42 -36.57 1.86
N GLY A 559 -5.92 -37.60 1.19
CA GLY A 559 -6.75 -38.68 0.69
C GLY A 559 -6.07 -39.49 -0.42
N ASP A 560 -6.88 -40.10 -1.25
CA ASP A 560 -6.41 -40.92 -2.38
C ASP A 560 -5.97 -40.07 -3.58
N ILE A 561 -5.22 -39.01 -3.30
CA ILE A 561 -4.63 -38.12 -4.30
C ILE A 561 -3.17 -38.56 -4.52
N ASN A 562 -2.80 -38.76 -5.78
CA ASN A 562 -1.44 -39.17 -6.13
C ASN A 562 -0.87 -38.31 -7.27
N ILE A 563 0.39 -37.92 -7.14
CA ILE A 563 1.16 -37.29 -8.21
C ILE A 563 1.99 -38.35 -8.91
N ALA A 564 1.63 -38.67 -10.14
CA ALA A 564 2.33 -39.64 -10.96
C ALA A 564 2.90 -38.98 -12.23
N ASN A 565 3.98 -39.54 -12.74
CA ASN A 565 4.45 -39.24 -14.10
C ASN A 565 3.94 -40.33 -15.03
N LYS A 566 3.12 -39.96 -16.02
CA LYS A 566 2.63 -40.84 -17.06
C LYS A 566 2.99 -40.26 -18.43
N ASN A 567 3.75 -41.01 -19.23
CA ASN A 567 4.17 -40.58 -20.58
C ASN A 567 4.84 -39.17 -20.63
N GLY A 568 5.64 -38.84 -19.62
CA GLY A 568 6.33 -37.55 -19.52
C GLY A 568 5.52 -36.39 -18.93
N TYR A 569 4.26 -36.65 -18.54
CA TYR A 569 3.37 -35.68 -17.89
C TYR A 569 3.18 -36.02 -16.41
N TRP A 570 3.24 -34.96 -15.60
CA TRP A 570 2.98 -35.01 -14.17
C TRP A 570 1.53 -34.65 -13.88
#